data_53f899cb275702f987231044b08f6f4a
#
_entry.id   53f899cb275702f987231044b08f6f4a
#
_cell.length_a   1.000
_cell.length_b   1.000
_cell.length_c   1.000
_cell.angle_alpha   90.00
_cell.angle_beta   90.00
_cell.angle_gamma   90.00
#
_symmetry.space_group_name_H-M   'P 1'
#
loop_
_entity.id
_entity.type
_entity.pdbx_description
1 polymer ?
#
loop_
_entity_poly.entity_id
_entity_poly.type
_entity_poly.pdbx_seq_one_letter_code
_entity_poly.pdbx_strand_id
1 'polypeptide(L)'
;MSTIHRALPFALAMLISGHTAFAADWADPAKVLKVAFPIDVSGLDPGATQETYANAIEHRIFDALYVWDYLARPYKFAPSVATGMPEISADGRVWTIHVRPGIYFADDPAFQGKKRELTAADFVYSWKRMVDPRIRSPNSDLVDHKLVGLDAVVAKAKASGKFDYDAEVQGLRATDRYTLHLELIEPDYTFFEILDGSPFRAVAREVIEKYADASGRAMNHPVGTGPYRLKEWTPGRRILLEANPDFRDMRFPPAPANADAATKAVAEAMKNKRVPQIARVEVAIIEETNPRLLLFSTGDLDQLEIPSDVAPKLLDANDKLLPEYAERGVNLQRATELGVTFSYFNMEDPIVGGYTPDKIALRRAVCSAYNVPDDIRVIRNRQALPATHPIPPDVNGHVAGYKGLTPYDPAIARALLDKFGYKVQGDGMRTLPNGRPLVIVQNTLTAASYRQFDDLWLRSMREVGIKMDFKVQTFPEAIKAAHAGQLQFAGFGWSGDIADDFMRIFYGPGAGNANLSRFKNAEYDALYEKSRRTPDVAERNRMYATMTSIISAQTPWCPTTYRISSTVSQPWLRGYRKNQHYFLAAWHYLDIDLAAQKARAR
;
A
#
# COMPACT_ATOMS: atom_id res chain seq x y z
N MET A 1 -54.98 26.58 67.05
CA MET A 1 -54.10 27.62 66.50
C MET A 1 -52.97 26.92 65.67
N SER A 2 -53.17 26.89 64.41
CA SER A 2 -52.33 26.14 63.44
C SER A 2 -51.44 27.10 62.69
N THR A 3 -50.15 26.86 62.73
CA THR A 3 -49.14 27.62 61.97
C THR A 3 -48.67 26.80 60.77
N ILE A 4 -49.06 27.25 59.60
CA ILE A 4 -48.71 26.67 58.32
C ILE A 4 -47.31 27.20 57.92
N HIS A 5 -46.30 26.32 57.78
CA HIS A 5 -45.02 26.61 57.20
C HIS A 5 -45.11 26.34 55.70
N ARG A 6 -44.97 27.42 54.88
CA ARG A 6 -44.77 27.35 53.43
C ARG A 6 -43.31 27.07 53.14
N ALA A 7 -43.01 25.91 52.52
CA ALA A 7 -41.72 25.63 51.93
C ALA A 7 -41.69 26.14 50.49
N LEU A 8 -40.70 26.97 50.14
CA LEU A 8 -40.36 27.35 48.77
C LEU A 8 -39.48 26.26 48.14
N PRO A 9 -39.74 25.83 46.93
CA PRO A 9 -38.82 24.98 46.23
C PRO A 9 -37.73 25.81 45.57
N PHE A 10 -36.46 25.59 45.93
CA PHE A 10 -35.27 26.03 45.18
C PHE A 10 -35.16 25.18 43.91
N ALA A 11 -35.46 25.78 42.77
CA ALA A 11 -35.18 25.18 41.47
C ALA A 11 -33.69 25.41 41.14
N LEU A 12 -32.87 24.36 41.27
CA LEU A 12 -31.48 24.34 40.83
C LEU A 12 -31.47 24.13 39.32
N ALA A 13 -31.33 25.20 38.55
CA ALA A 13 -31.12 25.13 37.10
C ALA A 13 -29.69 24.62 36.82
N MET A 14 -29.53 23.33 36.52
CA MET A 14 -28.31 22.78 35.94
C MET A 14 -28.18 23.32 34.52
N LEU A 15 -27.30 24.29 34.32
CA LEU A 15 -26.76 24.67 33.02
C LEU A 15 -25.93 23.49 32.51
N ILE A 16 -26.53 22.59 31.75
CA ILE A 16 -25.83 21.63 30.92
C ILE A 16 -25.25 22.43 29.78
N SER A 17 -23.99 22.88 29.92
CA SER A 17 -23.17 23.39 28.82
C SER A 17 -22.88 22.21 27.88
N GLY A 18 -23.83 21.92 27.00
CA GLY A 18 -23.61 21.02 25.88
C GLY A 18 -22.53 21.65 24.99
N HIS A 19 -21.32 21.15 25.08
CA HIS A 19 -20.32 21.40 24.07
C HIS A 19 -20.81 20.71 22.79
N THR A 20 -21.57 21.44 21.97
CA THR A 20 -21.80 21.07 20.58
C THR A 20 -20.43 21.15 19.92
N ALA A 21 -19.79 20.00 19.70
CA ALA A 21 -18.62 19.90 18.84
C ALA A 21 -19.04 20.41 17.46
N PHE A 22 -18.62 21.63 17.11
CA PHE A 22 -18.89 22.22 15.81
C PHE A 22 -18.21 21.35 14.75
N ALA A 23 -18.99 20.82 13.81
CA ALA A 23 -18.45 20.35 12.54
C ALA A 23 -17.75 21.52 11.85
N ALA A 24 -16.74 21.26 11.04
CA ALA A 24 -16.04 22.28 10.29
C ALA A 24 -17.04 23.09 9.46
N ASP A 25 -17.10 24.39 9.63
CA ASP A 25 -18.09 25.30 9.03
C ASP A 25 -17.99 25.39 7.50
N TRP A 26 -16.83 24.98 6.93
CA TRP A 26 -16.61 24.94 5.48
C TRP A 26 -17.01 23.61 4.80
N ALA A 27 -17.21 22.53 5.57
CA ALA A 27 -17.66 21.25 5.06
C ALA A 27 -19.18 21.15 5.22
N ASP A 28 -19.89 20.84 4.13
CA ASP A 28 -21.36 20.79 4.15
C ASP A 28 -21.86 19.59 4.98
N PRO A 29 -22.56 19.80 6.10
CA PRO A 29 -23.05 18.74 6.98
C PRO A 29 -24.01 17.75 6.30
N ALA A 30 -24.63 18.12 5.19
CA ALA A 30 -25.49 17.25 4.39
C ALA A 30 -24.68 16.29 3.50
N LYS A 31 -23.39 16.54 3.27
CA LYS A 31 -22.53 15.69 2.45
C LYS A 31 -21.92 14.59 3.31
N VAL A 32 -22.39 13.36 3.08
CA VAL A 32 -21.91 12.16 3.74
C VAL A 32 -21.44 11.18 2.67
N LEU A 33 -20.15 10.86 2.66
CA LEU A 33 -19.59 9.82 1.80
C LEU A 33 -19.80 8.46 2.43
N LYS A 34 -20.38 7.53 1.69
CA LYS A 34 -20.63 6.16 2.12
C LYS A 34 -19.78 5.19 1.32
N VAL A 35 -18.89 4.48 1.99
CA VAL A 35 -18.00 3.47 1.43
C VAL A 35 -18.03 2.20 2.27
N ALA A 36 -17.49 1.10 1.77
CA ALA A 36 -17.41 -0.16 2.51
C ALA A 36 -16.01 -0.77 2.42
N PHE A 37 -15.54 -1.33 3.53
CA PHE A 37 -14.35 -2.17 3.60
C PHE A 37 -14.74 -3.65 3.73
N PRO A 38 -14.00 -4.58 3.11
CA PRO A 38 -14.23 -6.02 3.23
C PRO A 38 -13.71 -6.63 4.53
N ILE A 39 -12.93 -5.88 5.29
CA ILE A 39 -12.32 -6.32 6.55
C ILE A 39 -12.22 -5.12 7.49
N ASP A 40 -12.35 -5.36 8.79
CA ASP A 40 -12.15 -4.34 9.81
C ASP A 40 -10.65 -4.04 10.00
N VAL A 41 -10.36 -2.92 10.64
CA VAL A 41 -9.00 -2.53 11.01
C VAL A 41 -8.64 -3.08 12.39
N SER A 42 -7.38 -3.42 12.61
CA SER A 42 -6.91 -3.89 13.92
C SER A 42 -6.67 -2.75 14.90
N GLY A 43 -6.49 -1.54 14.40
CA GLY A 43 -6.24 -0.32 15.14
C GLY A 43 -5.90 0.86 14.23
N LEU A 44 -5.67 2.03 14.84
CA LEU A 44 -5.41 3.30 14.16
C LEU A 44 -4.22 4.03 14.80
N ASP A 45 -3.15 3.30 15.12
CA ASP A 45 -1.89 3.85 15.61
C ASP A 45 -0.81 3.66 14.53
N PRO A 46 -0.37 4.72 13.83
CA PRO A 46 0.55 4.64 12.69
C PRO A 46 1.87 3.92 12.98
N GLY A 47 2.35 3.98 14.22
CA GLY A 47 3.56 3.28 14.64
C GLY A 47 3.37 1.78 14.91
N ALA A 48 2.13 1.27 14.93
CA ALA A 48 1.81 -0.09 15.36
C ALA A 48 0.97 -0.89 14.35
N THR A 49 0.54 -0.27 13.24
CA THR A 49 -0.29 -0.87 12.19
C THR A 49 0.49 -0.98 10.88
N GLN A 50 0.02 -1.88 10.00
CA GLN A 50 0.58 -2.08 8.64
C GLN A 50 -0.51 -2.45 7.62
N GLU A 51 -1.76 -2.59 8.05
CA GLU A 51 -2.84 -3.04 7.19
C GLU A 51 -3.31 -1.94 6.23
N THR A 52 -3.60 -2.31 5.00
CA THR A 52 -4.06 -1.40 3.93
C THR A 52 -5.27 -0.55 4.35
N TYR A 53 -6.25 -1.15 5.05
CA TYR A 53 -7.47 -0.44 5.46
C TYR A 53 -7.24 0.46 6.67
N ALA A 54 -6.36 0.08 7.60
CA ALA A 54 -5.92 0.97 8.68
C ALA A 54 -5.20 2.19 8.09
N ASN A 55 -4.24 1.97 7.20
CA ASN A 55 -3.53 3.04 6.49
C ASN A 55 -4.49 3.99 5.76
N ALA A 56 -5.56 3.47 5.12
CA ALA A 56 -6.56 4.30 4.45
C ALA A 56 -7.26 5.28 5.40
N ILE A 57 -7.53 4.88 6.64
CA ILE A 57 -8.08 5.75 7.69
C ILE A 57 -7.01 6.68 8.26
N GLU A 58 -5.85 6.15 8.60
CA GLU A 58 -4.73 6.90 9.19
C GLU A 58 -4.25 8.05 8.31
N HIS A 59 -4.19 7.84 6.99
CA HIS A 59 -3.86 8.89 6.03
C HIS A 59 -4.90 10.04 5.99
N ARG A 60 -6.07 9.88 6.60
CA ARG A 60 -7.09 10.94 6.71
C ARG A 60 -7.03 11.65 8.05
N ILE A 61 -6.46 11.00 9.07
CA ILE A 61 -6.36 11.53 10.42
C ILE A 61 -5.00 12.19 10.68
N PHE A 62 -3.93 11.59 10.17
CA PHE A 62 -2.55 12.06 10.41
C PHE A 62 -1.93 12.61 9.13
N ASP A 63 -1.14 13.67 9.25
CA ASP A 63 -0.34 14.20 8.16
C ASP A 63 1.07 13.59 8.12
N ALA A 64 1.59 13.47 6.89
CA ALA A 64 2.99 13.17 6.61
C ALA A 64 3.75 14.43 6.20
N LEU A 65 5.08 14.40 6.26
CA LEU A 65 5.94 15.48 5.73
C LEU A 65 5.70 15.69 4.23
N TYR A 66 5.60 14.59 3.49
CA TYR A 66 5.39 14.56 2.04
C TYR A 66 4.24 13.62 1.70
N VAL A 67 3.62 13.82 0.54
CA VAL A 67 2.55 12.96 0.00
C VAL A 67 2.74 12.80 -1.50
N TRP A 68 2.18 11.74 -2.05
CA TRP A 68 2.05 11.62 -3.49
C TRP A 68 1.09 12.68 -4.03
N ASP A 69 1.49 13.39 -5.08
CA ASP A 69 0.62 14.38 -5.75
C ASP A 69 -0.62 13.65 -6.32
N TYR A 70 -1.81 14.09 -5.91
CA TYR A 70 -3.06 13.42 -6.26
C TYR A 70 -3.32 13.33 -7.77
N LEU A 71 -2.96 14.37 -8.51
CA LEU A 71 -3.26 14.50 -9.94
C LEU A 71 -2.06 14.23 -10.85
N ALA A 72 -0.84 14.24 -10.34
CA ALA A 72 0.34 14.06 -11.17
C ALA A 72 0.45 12.66 -11.77
N ARG A 73 0.76 12.60 -13.08
CA ARG A 73 1.12 11.38 -13.80
C ARG A 73 2.32 11.69 -14.72
N PRO A 74 3.43 10.94 -14.64
CA PRO A 74 3.72 9.90 -13.65
C PRO A 74 3.67 10.42 -12.22
N TYR A 75 3.51 9.51 -11.26
CA TYR A 75 3.44 9.86 -9.84
C TYR A 75 4.69 10.60 -9.37
N LYS A 76 4.52 11.55 -8.48
CA LYS A 76 5.62 12.29 -7.85
C LYS A 76 5.26 12.76 -6.45
N PHE A 77 6.26 12.94 -5.61
CA PHE A 77 6.09 13.52 -4.28
C PHE A 77 5.85 15.03 -4.33
N ALA A 78 5.07 15.50 -3.36
CA ALA A 78 4.84 16.90 -3.08
C ALA A 78 4.95 17.14 -1.56
N PRO A 79 5.39 18.34 -1.12
CA PRO A 79 5.33 18.72 0.29
C PRO A 79 3.89 18.74 0.79
N SER A 80 3.64 18.16 1.97
CA SER A 80 2.36 18.24 2.71
C SER A 80 2.49 19.20 3.87
N VAL A 81 3.01 18.74 5.01
CA VAL A 81 3.31 19.63 6.13
C VAL A 81 4.75 20.15 6.11
N ALA A 82 5.61 19.64 5.24
CA ALA A 82 6.90 20.26 4.95
C ALA A 82 6.69 21.56 4.13
N THR A 83 7.59 22.54 4.29
CA THR A 83 7.56 23.80 3.51
C THR A 83 8.12 23.64 2.10
N GLY A 84 8.98 22.64 1.87
CA GLY A 84 9.66 22.35 0.60
C GLY A 84 10.24 20.96 0.58
N MET A 85 10.96 20.62 -0.49
CA MET A 85 11.74 19.39 -0.57
C MET A 85 12.88 19.42 0.45
N PRO A 86 13.41 18.26 0.90
CA PRO A 86 14.51 18.24 1.87
C PRO A 86 15.78 18.86 1.28
N GLU A 87 16.50 19.61 2.11
CA GLU A 87 17.88 20.02 1.81
C GLU A 87 18.81 18.85 2.14
N ILE A 88 19.59 18.39 1.15
CA ILE A 88 20.44 17.21 1.29
C ILE A 88 21.89 17.63 1.13
N SER A 89 22.76 17.20 2.07
CA SER A 89 24.20 17.43 2.01
C SER A 89 24.83 16.80 0.78
N ALA A 90 26.00 17.30 0.37
CA ALA A 90 26.71 16.83 -0.81
C ALA A 90 27.06 15.32 -0.76
N ASP A 91 27.26 14.76 0.43
CA ASP A 91 27.51 13.34 0.65
C ASP A 91 26.22 12.51 0.75
N GLY A 92 25.04 13.14 0.66
CA GLY A 92 23.72 12.49 0.69
C GLY A 92 23.27 11.96 2.05
N ARG A 93 24.03 12.22 3.11
CA ARG A 93 23.77 11.65 4.45
C ARG A 93 22.93 12.54 5.35
N VAL A 94 23.14 13.86 5.29
CA VAL A 94 22.44 14.81 6.14
C VAL A 94 21.27 15.42 5.40
N TRP A 95 20.09 15.36 6.00
CA TRP A 95 18.85 15.88 5.44
C TRP A 95 18.23 16.88 6.40
N THR A 96 17.89 18.05 5.91
CA THR A 96 17.17 19.08 6.68
C THR A 96 15.78 19.26 6.09
N ILE A 97 14.76 19.12 6.93
CA ILE A 97 13.35 19.22 6.54
C ILE A 97 12.69 20.28 7.41
N HIS A 98 12.04 21.25 6.78
CA HIS A 98 11.34 22.31 7.48
C HIS A 98 9.84 22.03 7.55
N VAL A 99 9.30 21.95 8.77
CA VAL A 99 7.87 21.76 9.06
C VAL A 99 7.18 23.11 8.99
N ARG A 100 6.01 23.16 8.38
CA ARG A 100 5.20 24.37 8.24
C ARG A 100 4.61 24.78 9.59
N PRO A 101 4.80 26.04 10.05
CA PRO A 101 4.13 26.57 11.23
C PRO A 101 2.61 26.69 11.05
N GLY A 102 1.86 26.75 12.16
CA GLY A 102 0.42 26.99 12.16
C GLY A 102 -0.44 25.77 11.81
N ILE A 103 0.10 24.56 11.88
CA ILE A 103 -0.64 23.31 11.74
C ILE A 103 -0.94 22.76 13.14
N TYR A 104 -2.22 22.43 13.41
CA TYR A 104 -2.66 22.02 14.74
C TYR A 104 -3.25 20.62 14.72
N PHE A 105 -3.00 19.87 15.81
CA PHE A 105 -3.73 18.67 16.10
C PHE A 105 -5.21 18.96 16.37
N ALA A 106 -6.10 18.04 16.03
CA ALA A 106 -7.49 18.12 16.45
C ALA A 106 -7.57 18.21 17.97
N ASP A 107 -8.55 19.00 18.48
CA ASP A 107 -8.72 19.17 19.92
C ASP A 107 -8.93 17.83 20.63
N ASP A 108 -8.21 17.64 21.73
CA ASP A 108 -8.30 16.45 22.57
C ASP A 108 -8.09 16.80 24.05
N PRO A 109 -8.75 16.05 24.98
CA PRO A 109 -8.54 16.23 26.43
C PRO A 109 -7.10 16.02 26.90
N ALA A 110 -6.22 15.40 26.10
CA ALA A 110 -4.79 15.30 26.39
C ALA A 110 -4.10 16.67 26.39
N PHE A 111 -4.63 17.62 25.63
CA PHE A 111 -4.07 18.97 25.50
C PHE A 111 -4.61 19.98 26.54
N GLN A 112 -5.47 19.53 27.45
CA GLN A 112 -5.98 20.35 28.56
C GLN A 112 -6.61 21.68 28.11
N GLY A 113 -7.32 21.67 26.97
CA GLY A 113 -7.99 22.84 26.38
C GLY A 113 -7.04 23.81 25.66
N LYS A 114 -5.78 23.46 25.43
CA LYS A 114 -4.82 24.27 24.68
C LYS A 114 -4.73 23.79 23.24
N LYS A 115 -4.65 24.72 22.30
CA LYS A 115 -4.32 24.39 20.91
C LYS A 115 -2.90 23.79 20.84
N ARG A 116 -2.79 22.57 20.28
CA ARG A 116 -1.51 21.84 20.16
C ARG A 116 -0.98 21.91 18.73
N GLU A 117 0.04 22.71 18.53
CA GLU A 117 0.69 22.88 17.23
C GLU A 117 1.65 21.74 16.91
N LEU A 118 1.64 21.28 15.64
CA LEU A 118 2.59 20.32 15.10
C LEU A 118 4.00 20.93 15.04
N THR A 119 4.99 20.17 15.50
CA THR A 119 6.39 20.57 15.54
C THR A 119 7.30 19.47 14.99
N ALA A 120 8.56 19.79 14.71
CA ALA A 120 9.57 18.79 14.31
C ALA A 120 9.77 17.71 15.36
N ALA A 121 9.62 18.05 16.66
CA ALA A 121 9.75 17.08 17.75
C ALA A 121 8.68 15.97 17.71
N ASP A 122 7.51 16.23 17.13
CA ASP A 122 6.46 15.22 16.99
C ASP A 122 6.86 14.12 15.99
N PHE A 123 7.56 14.47 14.92
CA PHE A 123 8.13 13.50 13.99
C PHE A 123 9.25 12.69 14.66
N VAL A 124 10.15 13.34 15.42
CA VAL A 124 11.20 12.65 16.16
C VAL A 124 10.60 11.64 17.12
N TYR A 125 9.57 12.02 17.88
CA TYR A 125 8.87 11.14 18.80
C TYR A 125 8.22 9.96 18.06
N SER A 126 7.48 10.24 16.98
CA SER A 126 6.77 9.22 16.21
C SER A 126 7.71 8.18 15.61
N TRP A 127 8.85 8.61 15.05
CA TRP A 127 9.80 7.68 14.43
C TRP A 127 10.57 6.85 15.48
N LYS A 128 10.85 7.41 16.65
CA LYS A 128 11.39 6.64 17.78
C LYS A 128 10.44 5.53 18.24
N ARG A 129 9.11 5.76 18.14
CA ARG A 129 8.12 4.74 18.50
C ARG A 129 8.22 3.48 17.64
N MET A 130 8.59 3.60 16.35
CA MET A 130 8.75 2.43 15.47
C MET A 130 9.81 1.43 15.99
N VAL A 131 10.79 1.88 16.75
CA VAL A 131 11.88 1.04 17.25
C VAL A 131 11.81 0.79 18.78
N ASP A 132 10.76 1.24 19.47
CA ASP A 132 10.51 0.87 20.87
C ASP A 132 10.19 -0.64 20.95
N PRO A 133 11.02 -1.46 21.62
CA PRO A 133 10.81 -2.91 21.68
C PRO A 133 9.47 -3.34 22.27
N ARG A 134 8.81 -2.48 23.07
CA ARG A 134 7.50 -2.77 23.68
C ARG A 134 6.39 -2.72 22.64
N ILE A 135 6.47 -1.77 21.71
CA ILE A 135 5.45 -1.56 20.65
C ILE A 135 5.45 -2.73 19.67
N ARG A 136 6.63 -3.34 19.41
CA ARG A 136 6.79 -4.40 18.41
C ARG A 136 6.21 -3.96 17.07
N SER A 137 6.61 -2.77 16.63
CA SER A 137 6.15 -2.22 15.37
C SER A 137 6.48 -3.15 14.20
N PRO A 138 5.52 -3.44 13.32
CA PRO A 138 5.79 -4.18 12.10
C PRO A 138 6.63 -3.39 11.08
N ASN A 139 6.89 -2.09 11.37
CA ASN A 139 7.56 -1.14 10.49
C ASN A 139 8.95 -0.74 10.99
N SER A 140 9.49 -1.43 12.00
CA SER A 140 10.77 -1.06 12.63
C SER A 140 11.95 -1.07 11.65
N ASP A 141 11.94 -1.97 10.67
CA ASP A 141 12.95 -2.10 9.63
C ASP A 141 13.08 -0.86 8.70
N LEU A 142 12.06 0.00 8.68
CA LEU A 142 12.09 1.24 7.90
C LEU A 142 13.12 2.25 8.43
N VAL A 143 13.44 2.20 9.72
CA VAL A 143 14.40 3.13 10.38
C VAL A 143 15.52 2.40 11.13
N ASP A 144 15.36 1.11 11.42
CA ASP A 144 16.38 0.30 12.10
C ASP A 144 17.65 0.22 11.25
N HIS A 145 18.82 0.44 11.86
CA HIS A 145 20.11 0.50 11.18
C HIS A 145 20.26 1.54 10.07
N LYS A 146 19.42 2.60 10.08
CA LYS A 146 19.49 3.66 9.05
C LYS A 146 19.92 5.02 9.61
N LEU A 147 19.58 5.35 10.85
CA LEU A 147 19.80 6.66 11.44
C LEU A 147 20.94 6.62 12.48
N VAL A 148 21.88 7.54 12.36
CA VAL A 148 23.07 7.60 13.24
C VAL A 148 22.66 7.73 14.70
N GLY A 149 23.14 6.80 15.54
CA GLY A 149 22.92 6.79 16.98
C GLY A 149 21.59 6.18 17.45
N LEU A 150 20.66 5.85 16.54
CA LEU A 150 19.37 5.26 16.93
C LEU A 150 19.53 3.85 17.50
N ASP A 151 20.41 3.03 16.93
CA ASP A 151 20.67 1.65 17.35
C ASP A 151 21.16 1.57 18.80
N ALA A 152 21.95 2.55 19.25
CA ALA A 152 22.44 2.60 20.63
C ALA A 152 21.29 2.82 21.63
N VAL A 153 20.30 3.65 21.29
CA VAL A 153 19.11 3.86 22.11
C VAL A 153 18.25 2.60 22.16
N VAL A 154 18.09 1.92 21.02
CA VAL A 154 17.36 0.64 20.92
C VAL A 154 18.05 -0.45 21.76
N ALA A 155 19.38 -0.58 21.67
CA ALA A 155 20.15 -1.55 22.47
C ALA A 155 19.99 -1.29 23.97
N LYS A 156 20.07 -0.03 24.42
CA LYS A 156 19.83 0.37 25.82
C LYS A 156 18.41 0.03 26.26
N ALA A 157 17.40 0.27 25.40
CA ALA A 157 16.00 -0.06 25.69
C ALA A 157 15.79 -1.57 25.84
N LYS A 158 16.40 -2.39 24.97
CA LYS A 158 16.36 -3.86 25.08
C LYS A 158 17.00 -4.36 26.38
N ALA A 159 18.09 -3.75 26.83
CA ALA A 159 18.78 -4.12 28.07
C ALA A 159 18.02 -3.68 29.33
N SER A 160 17.39 -2.49 29.32
CA SER A 160 16.72 -1.91 30.50
C SER A 160 15.21 -2.23 30.57
N GLY A 161 14.60 -2.74 29.49
CA GLY A 161 13.16 -2.93 29.36
C GLY A 161 12.36 -1.63 29.19
N LYS A 162 13.03 -0.47 29.05
CA LYS A 162 12.38 0.85 28.93
C LYS A 162 13.03 1.67 27.80
N PHE A 163 12.21 2.15 26.88
CA PHE A 163 12.67 3.06 25.83
C PHE A 163 12.71 4.51 26.35
N ASP A 164 13.85 5.18 26.13
CA ASP A 164 14.07 6.58 26.51
C ASP A 164 13.77 7.50 25.31
N TYR A 165 12.56 8.05 25.27
CA TYR A 165 12.14 8.96 24.20
C TYR A 165 12.85 10.32 24.23
N ASP A 166 13.43 10.70 25.37
CA ASP A 166 14.14 11.98 25.56
C ASP A 166 15.65 11.84 25.26
N ALA A 167 16.15 10.61 25.06
CA ALA A 167 17.53 10.39 24.64
C ALA A 167 17.83 11.10 23.32
N GLU A 168 18.93 11.84 23.27
CA GLU A 168 19.42 12.45 22.04
C GLU A 168 19.85 11.38 21.04
N VAL A 169 19.42 11.53 19.77
CA VAL A 169 19.81 10.70 18.63
C VAL A 169 20.40 11.64 17.58
N GLN A 170 21.70 11.49 17.31
CA GLN A 170 22.40 12.36 16.36
C GLN A 170 21.68 12.41 15.01
N GLY A 171 21.28 11.27 14.48
CA GLY A 171 20.62 11.12 13.18
C GLY A 171 19.10 11.35 13.19
N LEU A 172 18.50 11.72 14.32
CA LEU A 172 17.05 11.98 14.40
C LEU A 172 16.76 13.00 15.50
N ARG A 173 16.69 14.27 15.15
CA ARG A 173 16.49 15.34 16.14
C ARG A 173 15.75 16.55 15.54
N ALA A 174 15.05 17.27 16.39
CA ALA A 174 14.57 18.61 16.11
C ALA A 174 15.67 19.62 16.51
N THR A 175 16.20 20.36 15.55
CA THR A 175 17.22 21.39 15.81
C THR A 175 16.63 22.70 16.29
N ASP A 176 15.37 22.95 15.93
CA ASP A 176 14.50 23.97 16.48
C ASP A 176 13.03 23.51 16.40
N ARG A 177 12.08 24.40 16.70
CA ARG A 177 10.66 24.06 16.75
C ARG A 177 10.13 23.44 15.44
N TYR A 178 10.68 23.85 14.29
CA TYR A 178 10.17 23.48 12.97
C TYR A 178 11.19 22.84 12.03
N THR A 179 12.40 22.57 12.52
CA THR A 179 13.46 21.97 11.71
C THR A 179 13.79 20.57 12.19
N LEU A 180 13.52 19.59 11.33
CA LEU A 180 13.88 18.19 11.51
C LEU A 180 15.23 17.94 10.83
N HIS A 181 16.16 17.39 11.57
CA HIS A 181 17.48 16.96 11.11
C HIS A 181 17.55 15.44 11.09
N LEU A 182 17.92 14.89 9.94
CA LEU A 182 18.20 13.47 9.76
C LEU A 182 19.66 13.29 9.37
N GLU A 183 20.33 12.31 9.94
CA GLU A 183 21.64 11.86 9.49
C GLU A 183 21.63 10.35 9.29
N LEU A 184 21.73 9.94 8.02
CA LEU A 184 21.76 8.53 7.63
C LEU A 184 23.16 7.95 7.86
N ILE A 185 23.24 6.68 8.24
CA ILE A 185 24.50 5.93 8.36
C ILE A 185 25.20 5.87 6.99
N GLU A 186 24.42 5.64 5.93
CA GLU A 186 24.88 5.67 4.54
C GLU A 186 23.90 6.49 3.68
N PRO A 187 24.34 7.08 2.57
CA PRO A 187 23.42 7.75 1.64
C PRO A 187 22.36 6.78 1.13
N ASP A 188 21.09 7.16 1.25
CA ASP A 188 19.96 6.36 0.79
C ASP A 188 18.86 7.28 0.23
N TYR A 189 18.90 7.53 -1.07
CA TYR A 189 17.92 8.41 -1.73
C TYR A 189 16.53 7.75 -1.87
N THR A 190 16.42 6.42 -1.66
CA THR A 190 15.12 5.73 -1.63
C THR A 190 14.39 5.96 -0.30
N PHE A 191 15.12 6.33 0.76
CA PHE A 191 14.53 6.66 2.07
C PHE A 191 13.54 7.82 2.00
N PHE A 192 13.75 8.77 1.08
CA PHE A 192 12.80 9.87 0.86
C PHE A 192 11.44 9.36 0.39
N GLU A 193 11.43 8.36 -0.46
CA GLU A 193 10.25 7.87 -1.16
C GLU A 193 9.29 7.08 -0.24
N ILE A 194 9.72 6.72 0.98
CA ILE A 194 8.87 6.03 1.98
C ILE A 194 8.24 6.99 3.01
N LEU A 195 8.57 8.29 2.98
CA LEU A 195 8.14 9.26 4.00
C LEU A 195 6.64 9.63 3.94
N ASP A 196 5.86 9.18 2.94
CA ASP A 196 4.39 9.26 2.94
C ASP A 196 3.75 8.15 3.77
N GLY A 197 4.44 7.06 4.03
CA GLY A 197 3.90 5.90 4.74
C GLY A 197 3.30 6.25 6.10
N SER A 198 2.27 5.51 6.53
CA SER A 198 1.63 5.69 7.85
C SER A 198 2.62 5.79 9.00
N PRO A 199 3.68 4.94 9.09
CA PRO A 199 4.60 4.97 10.21
C PRO A 199 5.38 6.27 10.39
N PHE A 200 5.54 7.04 9.30
CA PHE A 200 6.26 8.32 9.32
C PHE A 200 5.37 9.52 9.68
N ARG A 201 4.07 9.32 9.90
CA ARG A 201 3.11 10.37 10.27
C ARG A 201 3.25 10.76 11.72
N ALA A 202 3.07 12.05 12.00
CA ALA A 202 3.26 12.59 13.33
C ALA A 202 2.09 12.27 14.27
N VAL A 203 2.40 11.78 15.47
CA VAL A 203 1.47 11.65 16.60
C VAL A 203 1.91 12.56 17.75
N ALA A 204 0.94 13.10 18.49
CA ALA A 204 1.23 13.91 19.67
C ALA A 204 1.60 13.00 20.87
N ARG A 205 2.73 13.30 21.53
CA ARG A 205 3.22 12.54 22.68
C ARG A 205 2.20 12.49 23.82
N GLU A 206 1.53 13.59 24.08
CA GLU A 206 0.53 13.73 25.14
C GLU A 206 -0.67 12.80 24.93
N VAL A 207 -1.06 12.57 23.68
CA VAL A 207 -2.14 11.64 23.32
C VAL A 207 -1.71 10.20 23.58
N ILE A 208 -0.51 9.85 23.12
CA ILE A 208 0.04 8.49 23.34
C ILE A 208 0.19 8.22 24.83
N GLU A 209 0.80 9.14 25.60
CA GLU A 209 1.00 8.97 27.05
C GLU A 209 -0.31 8.82 27.81
N LYS A 210 -1.41 9.43 27.34
CA LYS A 210 -2.72 9.36 27.98
C LYS A 210 -3.52 8.10 27.62
N TYR A 211 -3.46 7.65 26.38
CA TYR A 211 -4.39 6.63 25.86
C TYR A 211 -3.73 5.31 25.45
N ALA A 212 -2.40 5.23 25.49
CA ALA A 212 -1.72 3.99 25.14
C ALA A 212 -1.98 2.89 26.18
N ASP A 213 -2.04 1.67 25.71
CA ASP A 213 -2.06 0.47 26.53
C ASP A 213 -0.68 0.16 27.13
N ALA A 214 -0.57 -0.93 27.86
CA ALA A 214 0.68 -1.37 28.52
C ALA A 214 1.81 -1.64 27.51
N SER A 215 1.50 -1.91 26.23
CA SER A 215 2.48 -2.09 25.15
C SER A 215 2.92 -0.75 24.52
N GLY A 216 2.37 0.38 24.93
CA GLY A 216 2.66 1.70 24.37
C GLY A 216 1.90 2.01 23.07
N ARG A 217 0.83 1.27 22.75
CA ARG A 217 0.01 1.44 21.54
C ARG A 217 -1.29 2.18 21.86
N ALA A 218 -1.63 3.19 21.07
CA ALA A 218 -2.89 3.95 21.19
C ALA A 218 -3.85 3.58 20.04
N MET A 219 -4.22 2.28 19.96
CA MET A 219 -4.91 1.69 18.81
C MET A 219 -6.29 2.26 18.53
N ASN A 220 -6.98 2.80 19.55
CA ASN A 220 -8.41 3.17 19.46
C ASN A 220 -8.65 4.68 19.61
N HIS A 221 -7.60 5.49 19.77
CA HIS A 221 -7.74 6.93 20.03
C HIS A 221 -6.80 7.75 19.13
N PRO A 222 -7.03 7.75 17.81
CA PRO A 222 -6.20 8.50 16.88
C PRO A 222 -6.52 10.00 16.94
N VAL A 223 -5.51 10.83 17.20
CA VAL A 223 -5.60 12.30 17.16
C VAL A 223 -4.48 12.83 16.28
N GLY A 224 -4.83 13.43 15.17
CA GLY A 224 -3.88 13.92 14.17
C GLY A 224 -4.19 15.33 13.69
N THR A 225 -3.44 15.75 12.68
CA THR A 225 -3.51 17.09 12.05
C THR A 225 -4.23 17.05 10.70
N GLY A 226 -4.69 15.87 10.29
CA GLY A 226 -5.28 15.61 8.98
C GLY A 226 -6.69 16.17 8.78
N PRO A 227 -7.24 16.00 7.55
CA PRO A 227 -8.52 16.57 7.14
C PRO A 227 -9.73 16.00 7.88
N TYR A 228 -9.60 14.84 8.48
CA TYR A 228 -10.67 14.21 9.25
C TYR A 228 -10.17 13.81 10.64
N ARG A 229 -11.13 13.62 11.57
CA ARG A 229 -10.91 13.01 12.87
C ARG A 229 -11.86 11.84 13.08
N LEU A 230 -11.48 10.89 13.91
CA LEU A 230 -12.34 9.77 14.28
C LEU A 230 -13.49 10.28 15.14
N LYS A 231 -14.74 10.03 14.70
CA LYS A 231 -15.94 10.32 15.47
C LYS A 231 -16.42 9.10 16.26
N GLU A 232 -16.43 7.96 15.59
CA GLU A 232 -16.92 6.71 16.16
C GLU A 232 -16.27 5.53 15.45
N TRP A 233 -15.91 4.52 16.19
CA TRP A 233 -15.54 3.20 15.66
C TRP A 233 -16.28 2.13 16.45
N THR A 234 -17.15 1.39 15.75
CA THR A 234 -17.83 0.19 16.25
C THR A 234 -17.22 -1.01 15.54
N PRO A 235 -16.31 -1.77 16.20
CA PRO A 235 -15.60 -2.88 15.59
C PRO A 235 -16.54 -3.89 14.90
N GLY A 236 -16.14 -4.37 13.72
CA GLY A 236 -16.90 -5.28 12.89
C GLY A 236 -18.14 -4.67 12.21
N ARG A 237 -18.40 -3.38 12.39
CA ARG A 237 -19.61 -2.74 11.89
C ARG A 237 -19.35 -1.46 11.11
N ARG A 238 -18.72 -0.46 11.73
CA ARG A 238 -18.64 0.90 11.16
C ARG A 238 -17.50 1.72 11.74
N ILE A 239 -16.87 2.52 10.86
CA ILE A 239 -15.99 3.64 11.24
C ILE A 239 -16.65 4.92 10.72
N LEU A 240 -16.79 5.92 11.57
CA LEU A 240 -17.31 7.24 11.22
C LEU A 240 -16.22 8.29 11.42
N LEU A 241 -15.87 8.98 10.35
CA LEU A 241 -15.00 10.15 10.38
C LEU A 241 -15.82 11.42 10.20
N GLU A 242 -15.39 12.50 10.83
CA GLU A 242 -15.94 13.85 10.60
C GLU A 242 -14.82 14.82 10.21
N ALA A 243 -15.16 15.83 9.40
CA ALA A 243 -14.20 16.85 8.99
C ALA A 243 -13.58 17.52 10.22
N ASN A 244 -12.26 17.62 10.23
CA ASN A 244 -11.50 18.20 11.34
C ASN A 244 -11.64 19.73 11.33
N PRO A 245 -12.28 20.39 12.33
CA PRO A 245 -12.46 21.83 12.35
C PRO A 245 -11.14 22.61 12.44
N ASP A 246 -10.09 21.99 12.93
CA ASP A 246 -8.76 22.58 13.05
C ASP A 246 -7.88 22.34 11.81
N PHE A 247 -8.42 21.66 10.78
CA PHE A 247 -7.66 21.42 9.56
C PHE A 247 -7.35 22.73 8.81
N ARG A 248 -6.12 22.85 8.36
CA ARG A 248 -5.62 24.01 7.61
C ARG A 248 -6.44 24.32 6.36
N ASP A 249 -6.40 25.57 5.88
CA ASP A 249 -7.00 25.92 4.58
C ASP A 249 -6.20 25.29 3.43
N MET A 250 -6.70 24.16 2.96
CA MET A 250 -6.16 23.45 1.81
C MET A 250 -7.16 23.54 0.65
N ARG A 251 -6.65 23.79 -0.56
CA ARG A 251 -7.46 23.86 -1.78
C ARG A 251 -7.23 22.64 -2.64
N PHE A 252 -8.23 22.26 -3.44
CA PHE A 252 -8.08 21.22 -4.43
C PHE A 252 -6.94 21.57 -5.39
N PRO A 253 -6.01 20.63 -5.70
CA PRO A 253 -4.83 20.93 -6.50
C PRO A 253 -5.20 21.25 -7.96
N PRO A 254 -4.48 22.16 -8.63
CA PRO A 254 -4.63 22.40 -10.06
C PRO A 254 -4.15 21.20 -10.87
N ALA A 255 -4.69 21.04 -12.09
CA ALA A 255 -4.20 20.00 -13.00
C ALA A 255 -2.74 20.29 -13.40
N PRO A 256 -1.86 19.28 -13.38
CA PRO A 256 -0.53 19.40 -13.97
C PRO A 256 -0.59 19.79 -15.45
N ALA A 257 0.44 20.48 -15.94
CA ALA A 257 0.49 20.98 -17.33
C ALA A 257 0.31 19.84 -18.37
N ASN A 258 0.91 18.67 -18.08
CA ASN A 258 0.87 17.47 -18.92
C ASN A 258 -0.33 16.55 -18.62
N ALA A 259 -1.31 16.98 -17.81
CA ALA A 259 -2.45 16.17 -17.43
C ALA A 259 -3.33 15.81 -18.65
N ASP A 260 -3.91 14.61 -18.61
CA ASP A 260 -4.91 14.17 -19.58
C ASP A 260 -6.24 14.96 -19.45
N ALA A 261 -7.11 14.79 -20.44
CA ALA A 261 -8.40 15.51 -20.48
C ALA A 261 -9.29 15.19 -19.26
N ALA A 262 -9.29 13.94 -18.79
CA ALA A 262 -10.09 13.53 -17.63
C ALA A 262 -9.57 14.19 -16.33
N THR A 263 -8.26 14.22 -16.14
CA THR A 263 -7.63 14.91 -15.00
C THR A 263 -7.90 16.42 -15.02
N LYS A 264 -7.80 17.05 -16.21
CA LYS A 264 -8.14 18.48 -16.36
C LYS A 264 -9.60 18.77 -16.04
N ALA A 265 -10.52 17.90 -16.48
CA ALA A 265 -11.95 18.05 -16.17
C ALA A 265 -12.25 17.93 -14.68
N VAL A 266 -11.60 16.98 -13.98
CA VAL A 266 -11.73 16.84 -12.53
C VAL A 266 -11.21 18.07 -11.80
N ALA A 267 -10.02 18.57 -12.17
CA ALA A 267 -9.44 19.76 -11.56
C ALA A 267 -10.30 21.02 -11.78
N GLU A 268 -10.88 21.20 -12.98
CA GLU A 268 -11.76 22.35 -13.26
C GLU A 268 -13.06 22.27 -12.46
N ALA A 269 -13.69 21.07 -12.33
CA ALA A 269 -14.90 20.88 -11.53
C ALA A 269 -14.68 21.14 -10.02
N MET A 270 -13.44 21.01 -9.55
CA MET A 270 -13.06 21.20 -8.15
C MET A 270 -12.27 22.50 -7.90
N LYS A 271 -12.13 23.35 -8.93
CA LYS A 271 -11.29 24.53 -8.90
C LYS A 271 -11.62 25.46 -7.73
N ASN A 272 -10.60 25.85 -7.00
CA ASN A 272 -10.66 26.73 -5.83
C ASN A 272 -11.49 26.22 -4.64
N LYS A 273 -12.06 25.02 -4.69
CA LYS A 273 -12.77 24.46 -3.53
C LYS A 273 -11.80 24.20 -2.40
N ARG A 274 -12.14 24.65 -1.19
CA ARG A 274 -11.47 24.22 0.04
C ARG A 274 -11.78 22.73 0.26
N VAL A 275 -10.83 21.95 0.72
CA VAL A 275 -11.02 20.53 1.03
C VAL A 275 -10.81 20.29 2.53
N PRO A 276 -11.55 19.33 3.14
CA PRO A 276 -12.61 18.51 2.54
C PRO A 276 -13.93 19.25 2.35
N GLN A 277 -14.68 18.91 1.27
CA GLN A 277 -16.07 19.39 1.08
C GLN A 277 -17.08 18.51 1.82
N ILE A 278 -16.74 17.25 2.04
CA ILE A 278 -17.56 16.23 2.67
C ILE A 278 -17.39 16.32 4.18
N ALA A 279 -18.49 16.54 4.91
CA ALA A 279 -18.43 16.69 6.36
C ALA A 279 -18.26 15.35 7.10
N ARG A 280 -18.73 14.23 6.54
CA ARG A 280 -18.63 12.91 7.17
C ARG A 280 -18.29 11.82 6.17
N VAL A 281 -17.51 10.85 6.62
CA VAL A 281 -17.23 9.62 5.88
C VAL A 281 -17.69 8.44 6.73
N GLU A 282 -18.63 7.67 6.19
CA GLU A 282 -19.14 6.44 6.79
C GLU A 282 -18.51 5.26 6.08
N VAL A 283 -17.70 4.50 6.79
CA VAL A 283 -17.08 3.27 6.32
C VAL A 283 -17.81 2.08 6.98
N ALA A 284 -18.62 1.38 6.20
CA ALA A 284 -19.27 0.15 6.66
C ALA A 284 -18.30 -1.03 6.51
N ILE A 285 -18.28 -1.94 7.50
CA ILE A 285 -17.55 -3.20 7.40
C ILE A 285 -18.50 -4.25 6.83
N ILE A 286 -18.23 -4.69 5.59
CA ILE A 286 -19.07 -5.64 4.86
C ILE A 286 -18.15 -6.63 4.13
N GLU A 287 -17.96 -7.80 4.72
CA GLU A 287 -17.00 -8.80 4.23
C GLU A 287 -17.38 -9.36 2.84
N GLU A 288 -18.67 -9.66 2.67
CA GLU A 288 -19.18 -10.29 1.46
C GLU A 288 -19.27 -9.33 0.26
N THR A 289 -18.82 -9.78 -0.89
CA THR A 289 -18.78 -8.97 -2.12
C THR A 289 -20.17 -8.64 -2.67
N ASN A 290 -21.09 -9.62 -2.68
CA ASN A 290 -22.42 -9.40 -3.25
C ASN A 290 -23.27 -8.37 -2.49
N PRO A 291 -23.31 -8.33 -1.14
CA PRO A 291 -23.93 -7.22 -0.41
C PRO A 291 -23.33 -5.86 -0.75
N ARG A 292 -22.01 -5.73 -0.88
CA ARG A 292 -21.38 -4.47 -1.28
C ARG A 292 -21.82 -4.03 -2.67
N LEU A 293 -21.88 -4.97 -3.63
CA LEU A 293 -22.37 -4.70 -4.98
C LEU A 293 -23.85 -4.27 -4.96
N LEU A 294 -24.69 -4.91 -4.16
CA LEU A 294 -26.09 -4.54 -4.02
C LEU A 294 -26.25 -3.12 -3.50
N LEU A 295 -25.56 -2.78 -2.39
CA LEU A 295 -25.60 -1.42 -1.81
C LEU A 295 -25.09 -0.35 -2.79
N PHE A 296 -24.07 -0.66 -3.59
CA PHE A 296 -23.65 0.25 -4.66
C PHE A 296 -24.74 0.38 -5.73
N SER A 297 -25.36 -0.72 -6.13
CA SER A 297 -26.41 -0.73 -7.17
C SER A 297 -27.66 0.03 -6.74
N THR A 298 -28.03 0.02 -5.46
CA THR A 298 -29.14 0.80 -4.88
C THR A 298 -28.80 2.26 -4.62
N GLY A 299 -27.50 2.64 -4.61
CA GLY A 299 -27.03 3.99 -4.33
C GLY A 299 -26.75 4.24 -2.83
N ASP A 300 -26.71 3.17 -2.03
CA ASP A 300 -26.37 3.23 -0.61
C ASP A 300 -24.85 3.25 -0.35
N LEU A 301 -24.03 2.96 -1.39
CA LEU A 301 -22.61 3.25 -1.43
C LEU A 301 -22.30 4.21 -2.59
N ASP A 302 -21.44 5.19 -2.31
CA ASP A 302 -21.01 6.19 -3.30
C ASP A 302 -19.89 5.69 -4.20
N GLN A 303 -19.12 4.73 -3.71
CA GLN A 303 -17.96 4.17 -4.41
C GLN A 303 -17.80 2.68 -4.08
N LEU A 304 -17.35 1.89 -5.06
CA LEU A 304 -17.05 0.47 -4.91
C LEU A 304 -15.78 0.12 -5.70
N GLU A 305 -14.81 -0.48 -5.03
CA GLU A 305 -13.74 -1.24 -5.68
C GLU A 305 -14.31 -2.56 -6.18
N ILE A 306 -14.11 -2.86 -7.46
CA ILE A 306 -14.68 -4.06 -8.10
C ILE A 306 -13.74 -5.25 -7.91
N PRO A 307 -14.06 -6.23 -7.07
CA PRO A 307 -13.34 -7.49 -7.04
C PRO A 307 -13.46 -8.25 -8.35
N SER A 308 -12.44 -9.01 -8.73
CA SER A 308 -12.39 -9.71 -10.02
C SER A 308 -13.53 -10.71 -10.22
N ASP A 309 -14.02 -11.34 -9.15
CA ASP A 309 -15.12 -12.33 -9.18
C ASP A 309 -16.48 -11.73 -9.55
N VAL A 310 -16.71 -10.45 -9.24
CA VAL A 310 -17.95 -9.74 -9.60
C VAL A 310 -17.79 -8.80 -10.81
N ALA A 311 -16.59 -8.65 -11.35
CA ALA A 311 -16.35 -7.80 -12.51
C ALA A 311 -17.30 -8.09 -13.68
N PRO A 312 -17.63 -9.36 -14.04
CA PRO A 312 -18.61 -9.67 -15.11
C PRO A 312 -20.04 -9.18 -14.83
N LYS A 313 -20.39 -8.82 -13.58
CA LYS A 313 -21.70 -8.26 -13.23
C LYS A 313 -21.78 -6.75 -13.44
N LEU A 314 -20.64 -6.09 -13.72
CA LEU A 314 -20.56 -4.64 -13.94
C LEU A 314 -19.96 -4.30 -15.30
N LEU A 315 -19.11 -5.18 -15.85
CA LEU A 315 -18.31 -4.92 -17.03
C LEU A 315 -18.62 -5.93 -18.15
N ASP A 316 -18.69 -5.43 -19.37
CA ASP A 316 -18.85 -6.24 -20.60
C ASP A 316 -17.51 -6.90 -21.02
N ALA A 317 -17.53 -7.59 -22.17
CA ALA A 317 -16.35 -8.26 -22.74
C ALA A 317 -15.22 -7.28 -23.14
N ASN A 318 -15.51 -5.99 -23.28
CA ASN A 318 -14.56 -4.93 -23.63
C ASN A 318 -14.15 -4.11 -22.40
N ASP A 319 -14.44 -4.60 -21.19
CA ASP A 319 -14.15 -3.94 -19.91
C ASP A 319 -14.83 -2.57 -19.75
N LYS A 320 -15.95 -2.35 -20.42
CA LYS A 320 -16.82 -1.17 -20.27
C LYS A 320 -17.98 -1.52 -19.35
N LEU A 321 -18.54 -0.49 -18.70
CA LEU A 321 -19.75 -0.68 -17.90
C LEU A 321 -20.88 -1.29 -18.73
N LEU A 322 -21.60 -2.23 -18.12
CA LEU A 322 -22.86 -2.73 -18.67
C LEU A 322 -23.87 -1.58 -18.85
N PRO A 323 -24.78 -1.66 -19.84
CA PRO A 323 -25.73 -0.57 -20.14
C PRO A 323 -26.49 -0.06 -18.92
N GLU A 324 -26.94 -0.95 -18.06
CA GLU A 324 -27.68 -0.62 -16.83
C GLU A 324 -26.93 0.29 -15.85
N TYR A 325 -25.58 0.27 -15.85
CA TYR A 325 -24.76 1.18 -15.06
C TYR A 325 -24.36 2.43 -15.84
N ALA A 326 -24.03 2.26 -17.13
CA ALA A 326 -23.62 3.35 -17.99
C ALA A 326 -24.74 4.39 -18.18
N GLU A 327 -25.98 3.96 -18.45
CA GLU A 327 -27.17 4.81 -18.60
C GLU A 327 -27.50 5.58 -17.34
N ARG A 328 -27.14 5.03 -16.19
CA ARG A 328 -27.27 5.68 -14.89
C ARG A 328 -26.17 6.72 -14.61
N GLY A 329 -25.22 6.89 -15.52
CA GLY A 329 -24.10 7.82 -15.36
C GLY A 329 -23.05 7.38 -14.35
N VAL A 330 -22.99 6.09 -13.99
CA VAL A 330 -21.93 5.54 -13.14
C VAL A 330 -20.58 5.76 -13.82
N ASN A 331 -19.58 6.21 -13.05
CA ASN A 331 -18.23 6.39 -13.57
C ASN A 331 -17.37 5.16 -13.26
N LEU A 332 -16.60 4.71 -14.24
CA LEU A 332 -15.61 3.66 -14.11
C LEU A 332 -14.21 4.25 -14.27
N GLN A 333 -13.34 3.96 -13.34
CA GLN A 333 -11.91 4.25 -13.46
C GLN A 333 -11.10 2.99 -13.18
N ARG A 334 -10.13 2.71 -14.05
CA ARG A 334 -9.25 1.54 -13.97
C ARG A 334 -7.81 1.98 -13.99
N ALA A 335 -6.98 1.34 -13.19
CA ALA A 335 -5.53 1.55 -13.20
C ALA A 335 -4.81 0.26 -12.81
N THR A 336 -3.60 0.08 -13.30
CA THR A 336 -2.73 -1.02 -12.88
C THR A 336 -2.36 -0.81 -11.41
N GLU A 337 -2.48 -1.85 -10.58
CA GLU A 337 -1.99 -1.80 -9.21
C GLU A 337 -0.46 -1.67 -9.19
N LEU A 338 0.07 -1.02 -8.16
CA LEU A 338 1.51 -0.94 -7.92
C LEU A 338 2.00 -2.26 -7.35
N GLY A 339 1.90 -3.31 -8.14
CA GLY A 339 2.23 -4.67 -7.72
C GLY A 339 2.37 -5.64 -8.89
N VAL A 340 3.07 -6.72 -8.65
CA VAL A 340 3.30 -7.82 -9.60
C VAL A 340 2.96 -9.16 -8.97
N THR A 341 2.26 -10.00 -9.70
CA THR A 341 2.07 -11.42 -9.35
C THR A 341 3.10 -12.24 -10.11
N PHE A 342 3.75 -13.15 -9.41
CA PHE A 342 4.82 -13.98 -9.96
C PHE A 342 4.92 -15.32 -9.20
N SER A 343 5.65 -16.26 -9.78
CA SER A 343 6.17 -17.42 -9.07
C SER A 343 7.70 -17.38 -9.08
N TYR A 344 8.36 -17.67 -7.97
CA TYR A 344 9.80 -17.73 -7.89
C TYR A 344 10.32 -19.16 -7.81
N PHE A 345 11.54 -19.37 -8.29
CA PHE A 345 12.31 -20.59 -8.10
C PHE A 345 13.29 -20.42 -6.94
N ASN A 346 13.41 -21.42 -6.09
CA ASN A 346 14.49 -21.44 -5.11
C ASN A 346 15.80 -21.75 -5.83
N MET A 347 16.69 -20.76 -5.92
CA MET A 347 17.96 -20.87 -6.64
C MET A 347 18.97 -21.83 -5.99
N GLU A 348 18.70 -22.29 -4.76
CA GLU A 348 19.48 -23.31 -4.05
C GLU A 348 18.90 -24.72 -4.19
N ASP A 349 17.73 -24.88 -4.84
CA ASP A 349 17.10 -26.18 -5.08
C ASP A 349 17.88 -27.00 -6.14
N PRO A 350 18.09 -28.31 -5.93
CA PRO A 350 18.88 -29.14 -6.85
C PRO A 350 18.23 -29.37 -8.22
N ILE A 351 16.89 -29.20 -8.35
CA ILE A 351 16.16 -29.42 -9.61
C ILE A 351 16.01 -28.09 -10.37
N VAL A 352 15.40 -27.07 -9.76
CA VAL A 352 15.07 -25.80 -10.43
C VAL A 352 16.13 -24.72 -10.23
N GLY A 353 16.97 -24.84 -9.21
CA GLY A 353 18.01 -23.86 -8.85
C GLY A 353 19.28 -23.98 -9.68
N GLY A 354 20.25 -23.12 -9.38
CA GLY A 354 21.55 -23.05 -10.04
C GLY A 354 21.56 -22.15 -11.28
N TYR A 355 22.77 -21.99 -11.83
CA TYR A 355 23.06 -20.98 -12.89
C TYR A 355 23.59 -21.62 -14.19
N THR A 356 23.56 -22.93 -14.31
CA THR A 356 23.97 -23.64 -15.52
C THR A 356 22.94 -23.46 -16.64
N PRO A 357 23.36 -23.53 -17.92
CA PRO A 357 22.45 -23.29 -19.06
C PRO A 357 21.21 -24.19 -19.08
N ASP A 358 21.32 -25.46 -18.68
CA ASP A 358 20.20 -26.39 -18.58
C ASP A 358 19.19 -25.97 -17.51
N LYS A 359 19.66 -25.47 -16.34
CA LYS A 359 18.79 -24.95 -15.27
C LYS A 359 18.06 -23.68 -15.69
N ILE A 360 18.75 -22.77 -16.34
CA ILE A 360 18.14 -21.55 -16.91
C ILE A 360 17.09 -21.94 -17.95
N ALA A 361 17.40 -22.89 -18.83
CA ALA A 361 16.46 -23.38 -19.85
C ALA A 361 15.22 -24.02 -19.23
N LEU A 362 15.36 -24.80 -18.15
CA LEU A 362 14.23 -25.36 -17.41
C LEU A 362 13.33 -24.26 -16.87
N ARG A 363 13.88 -23.28 -16.17
CA ARG A 363 13.09 -22.18 -15.61
C ARG A 363 12.39 -21.36 -16.69
N ARG A 364 13.08 -21.05 -17.79
CA ARG A 364 12.46 -20.38 -18.96
C ARG A 364 11.33 -21.20 -19.56
N ALA A 365 11.52 -22.52 -19.69
CA ALA A 365 10.50 -23.42 -20.21
C ALA A 365 9.24 -23.45 -19.30
N VAL A 366 9.42 -23.54 -17.99
CA VAL A 366 8.33 -23.47 -17.01
C VAL A 366 7.56 -22.15 -17.15
N CYS A 367 8.27 -21.02 -17.20
CA CYS A 367 7.63 -19.72 -17.33
C CYS A 367 6.91 -19.54 -18.68
N SER A 368 7.52 -19.99 -19.79
CA SER A 368 6.91 -19.87 -21.13
C SER A 368 5.76 -20.87 -21.36
N ALA A 369 5.68 -21.93 -20.59
CA ALA A 369 4.57 -22.88 -20.66
C ALA A 369 3.32 -22.41 -19.91
N TYR A 370 3.45 -21.55 -18.89
CA TYR A 370 2.29 -21.09 -18.13
C TYR A 370 1.35 -20.21 -18.97
N ASN A 371 0.08 -20.59 -19.04
CA ASN A 371 -0.92 -19.92 -19.87
C ASN A 371 -1.41 -18.60 -19.22
N VAL A 372 -0.58 -17.56 -19.28
CA VAL A 372 -0.93 -16.21 -18.81
C VAL A 372 -2.20 -15.64 -19.47
N PRO A 373 -2.46 -15.85 -20.78
CA PRO A 373 -3.74 -15.44 -21.39
C PRO A 373 -4.97 -16.02 -20.69
N ASP A 374 -4.95 -17.30 -20.32
CA ASP A 374 -6.09 -17.94 -19.62
C ASP A 374 -6.15 -17.50 -18.14
N ASP A 375 -5.01 -17.28 -17.47
CA ASP A 375 -4.98 -16.66 -16.14
C ASP A 375 -5.75 -15.33 -16.16
N ILE A 376 -5.44 -14.44 -17.11
CA ILE A 376 -6.06 -13.13 -17.22
C ILE A 376 -7.54 -13.26 -17.61
N ARG A 377 -7.84 -14.04 -18.66
CA ARG A 377 -9.18 -14.09 -19.26
C ARG A 377 -10.18 -14.84 -18.38
N VAL A 378 -9.78 -16.00 -17.82
CA VAL A 378 -10.69 -16.93 -17.16
C VAL A 378 -10.68 -16.73 -15.65
N ILE A 379 -9.48 -16.71 -15.04
CA ILE A 379 -9.39 -16.68 -13.57
C ILE A 379 -9.58 -15.26 -13.06
N ARG A 380 -8.93 -14.27 -13.70
CA ARG A 380 -8.99 -12.86 -13.26
C ARG A 380 -10.08 -12.04 -13.95
N ASN A 381 -10.93 -12.67 -14.76
CA ASN A 381 -12.00 -11.96 -15.48
C ASN A 381 -11.52 -10.67 -16.15
N ARG A 382 -10.35 -10.71 -16.82
CA ARG A 382 -9.67 -9.58 -17.48
C ARG A 382 -9.24 -8.44 -16.54
N GLN A 383 -9.26 -8.65 -15.23
CA GLN A 383 -8.77 -7.66 -14.26
C GLN A 383 -7.25 -7.80 -14.02
N ALA A 384 -6.48 -7.99 -15.09
CA ALA A 384 -5.03 -8.02 -15.07
C ALA A 384 -4.43 -7.77 -16.47
N LEU A 385 -3.15 -7.40 -16.50
CA LEU A 385 -2.30 -7.31 -17.68
C LEU A 385 -1.16 -8.33 -17.58
N PRO A 386 -0.57 -8.81 -18.70
CA PRO A 386 0.63 -9.65 -18.64
C PRO A 386 1.79 -8.88 -17.99
N ALA A 387 2.44 -9.49 -17.02
CA ALA A 387 3.65 -8.93 -16.42
C ALA A 387 4.90 -9.39 -17.18
N THR A 388 5.74 -8.43 -17.55
CA THR A 388 6.98 -8.68 -18.29
C THR A 388 8.20 -8.06 -17.59
N HIS A 389 7.98 -7.14 -16.65
CA HIS A 389 9.01 -6.34 -15.97
C HIS A 389 8.84 -6.47 -14.45
N PRO A 390 9.91 -6.50 -13.65
CA PRO A 390 9.77 -6.57 -12.19
C PRO A 390 9.07 -5.34 -11.58
N ILE A 391 9.39 -4.15 -12.08
CA ILE A 391 8.74 -2.90 -11.67
C ILE A 391 7.43 -2.77 -12.45
N PRO A 392 6.25 -2.64 -11.80
CA PRO A 392 4.97 -2.51 -12.49
C PRO A 392 4.82 -1.16 -13.22
N PRO A 393 3.87 -1.05 -14.16
CA PRO A 393 3.51 0.24 -14.75
C PRO A 393 3.20 1.31 -13.70
N ASP A 394 3.43 2.57 -14.05
CA ASP A 394 3.26 3.77 -13.21
C ASP A 394 4.26 3.92 -12.04
N VAL A 395 5.03 2.89 -11.71
CA VAL A 395 6.18 3.02 -10.80
C VAL A 395 7.39 3.52 -11.58
N ASN A 396 8.08 4.53 -11.03
CA ASN A 396 9.30 5.05 -11.63
C ASN A 396 10.35 3.94 -11.79
N GLY A 397 11.00 3.86 -12.95
CA GLY A 397 11.90 2.75 -13.30
C GLY A 397 11.27 1.63 -14.14
N HIS A 398 9.93 1.65 -14.32
CA HIS A 398 9.30 0.76 -15.28
C HIS A 398 9.74 1.06 -16.73
N VAL A 399 10.04 0.03 -17.50
CA VAL A 399 10.38 0.16 -18.93
C VAL A 399 9.18 -0.25 -19.78
N ALA A 400 8.48 0.75 -20.31
CA ALA A 400 7.33 0.50 -21.16
C ALA A 400 7.72 -0.29 -22.43
N GLY A 401 6.92 -1.30 -22.77
CA GLY A 401 7.17 -2.17 -23.93
C GLY A 401 8.28 -3.20 -23.75
N TYR A 402 8.83 -3.36 -22.56
CA TYR A 402 9.77 -4.43 -22.27
C TYR A 402 9.09 -5.80 -22.44
N LYS A 403 9.64 -6.66 -23.30
CA LYS A 403 8.97 -7.93 -23.66
C LYS A 403 9.34 -9.12 -22.77
N GLY A 404 10.41 -9.01 -21.98
CA GLY A 404 10.93 -10.13 -21.21
C GLY A 404 11.51 -11.24 -22.11
N LEU A 405 11.96 -12.32 -21.47
CA LEU A 405 12.54 -13.49 -22.16
C LEU A 405 11.66 -14.76 -22.03
N THR A 406 10.48 -14.64 -21.42
CA THR A 406 9.58 -15.78 -21.14
C THR A 406 8.15 -15.49 -21.61
N PRO A 407 7.93 -15.20 -22.92
CA PRO A 407 6.57 -15.07 -23.44
C PRO A 407 5.84 -16.40 -23.28
N TYR A 408 4.50 -16.38 -23.16
CA TYR A 408 3.71 -17.61 -23.24
C TYR A 408 3.85 -18.22 -24.62
N ASP A 409 4.59 -19.31 -24.68
CA ASP A 409 4.80 -20.11 -25.89
C ASP A 409 5.22 -21.54 -25.52
N PRO A 410 4.27 -22.49 -25.47
CA PRO A 410 4.58 -23.89 -25.17
C PRO A 410 5.51 -24.57 -26.19
N ALA A 411 5.61 -24.05 -27.43
CA ALA A 411 6.52 -24.60 -28.43
C ALA A 411 7.98 -24.21 -28.09
N ILE A 412 8.22 -22.96 -27.71
CA ILE A 412 9.53 -22.51 -27.20
C ILE A 412 9.89 -23.33 -25.94
N ALA A 413 8.95 -23.54 -25.03
CA ALA A 413 9.19 -24.32 -23.81
C ALA A 413 9.66 -25.74 -24.14
N ARG A 414 8.96 -26.44 -25.04
CA ARG A 414 9.38 -27.80 -25.50
C ARG A 414 10.74 -27.78 -26.15
N ALA A 415 11.00 -26.84 -27.06
CA ALA A 415 12.28 -26.73 -27.76
C ALA A 415 13.46 -26.48 -26.81
N LEU A 416 13.28 -25.67 -25.77
CA LEU A 416 14.27 -25.45 -24.71
C LEU A 416 14.56 -26.75 -23.95
N LEU A 417 13.51 -27.47 -23.52
CA LEU A 417 13.66 -28.72 -22.80
C LEU A 417 14.37 -29.80 -23.65
N ASP A 418 13.98 -29.91 -24.92
CA ASP A 418 14.61 -30.87 -25.85
C ASP A 418 16.09 -30.55 -26.08
N LYS A 419 16.43 -29.30 -26.33
CA LYS A 419 17.80 -28.81 -26.56
C LYS A 419 18.72 -29.13 -25.38
N PHE A 420 18.23 -29.05 -24.14
CA PHE A 420 19.03 -29.23 -22.94
C PHE A 420 18.88 -30.62 -22.30
N GLY A 421 18.33 -31.62 -23.05
CA GLY A 421 18.37 -33.02 -22.67
C GLY A 421 17.29 -33.49 -21.68
N TYR A 422 16.20 -32.71 -21.52
CA TYR A 422 15.02 -33.13 -20.76
C TYR A 422 14.14 -34.05 -21.63
N LYS A 423 14.42 -35.38 -21.61
CA LYS A 423 13.86 -36.33 -22.55
C LYS A 423 12.45 -36.74 -22.20
N VAL A 424 11.55 -36.80 -23.18
CA VAL A 424 10.18 -37.32 -23.04
C VAL A 424 10.24 -38.84 -22.88
N GLN A 425 9.46 -39.38 -21.96
CA GLN A 425 9.28 -40.82 -21.71
C GLN A 425 7.97 -41.33 -22.33
N GLY A 426 7.73 -42.65 -22.25
CA GLY A 426 6.55 -43.29 -22.83
C GLY A 426 5.20 -42.84 -22.24
N ASP A 427 5.19 -42.26 -21.05
CA ASP A 427 4.01 -41.64 -20.40
C ASP A 427 3.80 -40.17 -20.77
N GLY A 428 4.65 -39.62 -21.64
CA GLY A 428 4.62 -38.22 -22.06
C GLY A 428 5.30 -37.27 -21.10
N MET A 429 5.80 -37.73 -19.93
CA MET A 429 6.52 -36.90 -18.98
C MET A 429 8.03 -36.88 -19.30
N ARG A 430 8.72 -35.86 -18.80
CA ARG A 430 10.16 -35.67 -19.04
C ARG A 430 11.02 -36.17 -17.87
N THR A 431 12.25 -36.49 -18.19
CA THR A 431 13.32 -36.71 -17.21
C THR A 431 14.27 -35.51 -17.19
N LEU A 432 14.98 -35.36 -16.08
CA LEU A 432 16.18 -34.54 -15.99
C LEU A 432 17.27 -35.06 -16.95
N PRO A 433 18.28 -34.27 -17.33
CA PRO A 433 19.39 -34.73 -18.17
C PRO A 433 20.13 -35.99 -17.64
N ASN A 434 20.09 -36.20 -16.32
CA ASN A 434 20.69 -37.36 -15.67
C ASN A 434 19.76 -38.61 -15.62
N GLY A 435 18.60 -38.58 -16.29
CA GLY A 435 17.65 -39.68 -16.39
C GLY A 435 16.63 -39.80 -15.23
N ARG A 436 16.76 -39.01 -14.16
CA ARG A 436 15.77 -38.99 -13.06
C ARG A 436 14.48 -38.33 -13.50
N PRO A 437 13.30 -38.66 -12.94
CA PRO A 437 12.05 -38.00 -13.25
C PRO A 437 12.14 -36.46 -13.00
N LEU A 438 11.60 -35.66 -13.92
CA LEU A 438 11.44 -34.24 -13.73
C LEU A 438 10.12 -33.98 -13.02
N VAL A 439 10.19 -33.60 -11.76
CA VAL A 439 9.03 -33.25 -10.93
C VAL A 439 9.29 -31.88 -10.32
N ILE A 440 8.33 -30.95 -10.51
CA ILE A 440 8.35 -29.63 -9.86
C ILE A 440 7.28 -29.62 -8.78
N VAL A 441 7.65 -29.25 -7.57
CA VAL A 441 6.74 -29.13 -6.43
C VAL A 441 6.41 -27.66 -6.22
N GLN A 442 5.16 -27.27 -6.51
CA GLN A 442 4.66 -25.93 -6.26
C GLN A 442 4.01 -25.84 -4.89
N ASN A 443 4.34 -24.79 -4.13
CA ASN A 443 3.55 -24.45 -2.96
C ASN A 443 2.25 -23.77 -3.39
N THR A 444 1.13 -24.19 -2.78
CA THR A 444 -0.19 -23.57 -2.93
C THR A 444 -0.86 -23.37 -1.58
N LEU A 445 -1.95 -22.60 -1.53
CA LEU A 445 -2.63 -22.27 -0.30
C LEU A 445 -3.96 -23.03 -0.16
N THR A 446 -4.41 -23.17 1.08
CA THR A 446 -5.64 -23.93 1.43
C THR A 446 -6.93 -23.27 0.92
N ALA A 447 -6.93 -21.98 0.62
CA ALA A 447 -8.13 -21.28 0.17
C ALA A 447 -8.62 -21.79 -1.20
N ALA A 448 -9.93 -22.00 -1.32
CA ALA A 448 -10.54 -22.57 -2.53
C ALA A 448 -10.27 -21.78 -3.82
N SER A 449 -10.04 -20.47 -3.71
CA SER A 449 -9.70 -19.57 -4.83
C SER A 449 -8.38 -19.95 -5.52
N TYR A 450 -7.45 -20.63 -4.85
CA TYR A 450 -6.18 -21.06 -5.44
C TYR A 450 -6.31 -22.25 -6.37
N ARG A 451 -7.37 -23.07 -6.24
CA ARG A 451 -7.55 -24.28 -7.07
C ARG A 451 -7.55 -24.00 -8.58
N GLN A 452 -8.12 -22.87 -9.00
CA GLN A 452 -8.15 -22.49 -10.42
C GLN A 452 -6.74 -22.22 -10.97
N PHE A 453 -5.87 -21.61 -10.16
CA PHE A 453 -4.47 -21.39 -10.52
C PHE A 453 -3.69 -22.72 -10.53
N ASP A 454 -3.93 -23.60 -9.58
CA ASP A 454 -3.29 -24.93 -9.51
C ASP A 454 -3.66 -25.78 -10.73
N ASP A 455 -4.94 -25.79 -11.11
CA ASP A 455 -5.42 -26.49 -12.32
C ASP A 455 -4.81 -25.91 -13.60
N LEU A 456 -4.61 -24.60 -13.66
CA LEU A 456 -3.98 -23.95 -14.81
C LEU A 456 -2.49 -24.29 -14.87
N TRP A 457 -1.76 -24.26 -13.74
CA TRP A 457 -0.37 -24.71 -13.67
C TRP A 457 -0.22 -26.17 -14.08
N LEU A 458 -1.07 -27.05 -13.55
CA LEU A 458 -1.04 -28.48 -13.85
C LEU A 458 -1.21 -28.74 -15.35
N ARG A 459 -2.21 -28.13 -15.98
CA ARG A 459 -2.47 -28.26 -17.43
C ARG A 459 -1.31 -27.70 -18.25
N SER A 460 -0.82 -26.52 -17.91
CA SER A 460 0.29 -25.86 -18.62
C SER A 460 1.58 -26.69 -18.56
N MET A 461 1.90 -27.25 -17.41
CA MET A 461 3.11 -28.08 -17.26
C MET A 461 2.97 -29.43 -17.96
N ARG A 462 1.79 -30.05 -17.89
CA ARG A 462 1.52 -31.31 -18.58
C ARG A 462 1.65 -31.20 -20.09
N GLU A 463 1.25 -30.07 -20.68
CA GLU A 463 1.36 -29.81 -22.11
C GLU A 463 2.80 -29.86 -22.62
N VAL A 464 3.76 -29.52 -21.78
CA VAL A 464 5.20 -29.55 -22.13
C VAL A 464 5.95 -30.76 -21.53
N GLY A 465 5.22 -31.72 -20.90
CA GLY A 465 5.77 -32.94 -20.35
C GLY A 465 6.44 -32.78 -18.98
N ILE A 466 6.12 -31.71 -18.23
CA ILE A 466 6.64 -31.52 -16.86
C ILE A 466 5.60 -32.01 -15.87
N LYS A 467 5.99 -32.96 -15.00
CA LYS A 467 5.17 -33.35 -13.87
C LYS A 467 5.19 -32.27 -12.80
N MET A 468 4.01 -31.88 -12.33
CA MET A 468 3.86 -30.91 -11.23
C MET A 468 3.07 -31.53 -10.08
N ASP A 469 3.62 -31.42 -8.88
CA ASP A 469 2.97 -31.78 -7.63
C ASP A 469 2.74 -30.53 -6.78
N PHE A 470 1.76 -30.57 -5.86
CA PHE A 470 1.42 -29.42 -5.02
C PHE A 470 1.65 -29.73 -3.54
N LYS A 471 2.29 -28.79 -2.85
CA LYS A 471 2.37 -28.75 -1.39
C LYS A 471 1.39 -27.72 -0.86
N VAL A 472 0.28 -28.17 -0.27
CA VAL A 472 -0.78 -27.29 0.26
C VAL A 472 -0.42 -26.86 1.68
N GLN A 473 -0.44 -25.55 1.95
CA GLN A 473 -0.14 -24.95 3.26
C GLN A 473 -1.07 -23.77 3.55
N THR A 474 -1.17 -23.39 4.81
CA THR A 474 -1.75 -22.07 5.18
C THR A 474 -0.77 -20.96 4.80
N PHE A 475 -1.26 -19.72 4.65
CA PHE A 475 -0.40 -18.59 4.28
C PHE A 475 0.76 -18.36 5.28
N PRO A 476 0.54 -18.38 6.63
CA PRO A 476 1.66 -18.24 7.59
C PRO A 476 2.70 -19.35 7.50
N GLU A 477 2.28 -20.60 7.25
CA GLU A 477 3.20 -21.73 7.06
C GLU A 477 4.02 -21.55 5.78
N ALA A 478 3.37 -21.14 4.68
CA ALA A 478 4.03 -20.89 3.40
C ALA A 478 5.07 -19.77 3.52
N ILE A 479 4.75 -18.65 4.16
CA ILE A 479 5.69 -17.54 4.40
C ILE A 479 6.88 -18.02 5.25
N LYS A 480 6.63 -18.73 6.34
CA LYS A 480 7.71 -19.29 7.18
C LYS A 480 8.62 -20.23 6.39
N ALA A 481 8.04 -21.12 5.59
CA ALA A 481 8.78 -22.05 4.74
C ALA A 481 9.57 -21.33 3.63
N ALA A 482 9.01 -20.25 3.05
CA ALA A 482 9.68 -19.42 2.05
C ALA A 482 10.92 -18.73 2.64
N HIS A 483 10.81 -18.10 3.79
CA HIS A 483 11.96 -17.49 4.49
C HIS A 483 13.04 -18.54 4.84
N ALA A 484 12.63 -19.74 5.22
CA ALA A 484 13.55 -20.84 5.52
C ALA A 484 14.16 -21.50 4.27
N GLY A 485 13.76 -21.11 3.03
CA GLY A 485 14.25 -21.72 1.78
C GLY A 485 13.74 -23.14 1.54
N GLN A 486 12.60 -23.50 2.11
CA GLN A 486 12.04 -24.87 2.05
C GLN A 486 11.01 -25.07 0.92
N LEU A 487 10.75 -24.04 0.12
CA LEU A 487 9.87 -24.11 -1.03
C LEU A 487 10.70 -24.19 -2.30
N GLN A 488 10.39 -25.14 -3.19
CA GLN A 488 11.09 -25.29 -4.47
C GLN A 488 10.61 -24.25 -5.48
N PHE A 489 9.28 -24.12 -5.61
CA PHE A 489 8.60 -23.19 -6.51
C PHE A 489 7.34 -22.66 -5.82
N ALA A 490 7.12 -21.35 -5.80
CA ALA A 490 5.99 -20.77 -5.09
C ALA A 490 5.55 -19.44 -5.72
N GLY A 491 4.22 -19.24 -5.76
CA GLY A 491 3.59 -18.02 -6.26
C GLY A 491 3.33 -17.00 -5.16
N PHE A 492 3.61 -15.72 -5.44
CA PHE A 492 3.34 -14.59 -4.56
C PHE A 492 2.85 -13.35 -5.34
N GLY A 493 2.12 -12.49 -4.64
CA GLY A 493 1.93 -11.10 -5.03
C GLY A 493 2.90 -10.21 -4.25
N TRP A 494 3.53 -9.25 -4.92
CA TRP A 494 4.36 -8.25 -4.30
C TRP A 494 3.90 -6.87 -4.69
N SER A 495 3.72 -5.99 -3.70
CA SER A 495 3.29 -4.61 -3.91
C SER A 495 4.32 -3.67 -3.29
N GLY A 496 4.44 -2.48 -3.87
CA GLY A 496 5.31 -1.43 -3.38
C GLY A 496 5.06 -0.14 -4.15
N ASP A 497 5.53 0.96 -3.59
CA ASP A 497 5.29 2.29 -4.15
C ASP A 497 6.45 2.77 -5.03
N ILE A 498 7.62 2.16 -4.88
CA ILE A 498 8.88 2.59 -5.49
C ILE A 498 9.64 1.43 -6.14
N ALA A 499 10.55 1.74 -7.05
CA ALA A 499 11.35 0.72 -7.72
C ALA A 499 12.17 -0.15 -6.77
N ASP A 500 12.68 0.42 -5.67
CA ASP A 500 13.46 -0.32 -4.68
C ASP A 500 12.68 -1.48 -4.08
N ASP A 501 11.39 -1.33 -3.85
CA ASP A 501 10.52 -2.40 -3.34
C ASP A 501 10.52 -3.65 -4.21
N PHE A 502 10.63 -3.47 -5.52
CA PHE A 502 10.64 -4.56 -6.50
C PHE A 502 12.04 -5.09 -6.80
N MET A 503 13.07 -4.26 -6.64
CA MET A 503 14.45 -4.68 -6.88
C MET A 503 15.05 -5.42 -5.68
N ARG A 504 14.70 -5.05 -4.45
CA ARG A 504 15.20 -5.71 -3.24
C ARG A 504 14.85 -7.20 -3.15
N ILE A 505 13.79 -7.66 -3.84
CA ILE A 505 13.40 -9.09 -3.83
C ILE A 505 14.39 -9.99 -4.58
N PHE A 506 15.38 -9.44 -5.25
CA PHE A 506 16.46 -10.17 -5.91
C PHE A 506 17.86 -9.85 -5.33
N TYR A 507 17.94 -8.98 -4.35
CA TYR A 507 19.20 -8.60 -3.71
C TYR A 507 19.77 -9.75 -2.89
N GLY A 508 20.99 -10.21 -3.25
CA GLY A 508 21.60 -11.43 -2.69
C GLY A 508 21.73 -11.44 -1.18
N PRO A 509 22.26 -10.37 -0.53
CA PRO A 509 22.32 -10.27 0.93
C PRO A 509 20.97 -10.34 1.65
N GLY A 510 19.86 -10.03 0.96
CA GLY A 510 18.50 -10.15 1.47
C GLY A 510 17.90 -11.57 1.39
N ALA A 511 18.70 -12.59 1.06
CA ALA A 511 18.25 -13.98 0.95
C ALA A 511 17.64 -14.51 2.26
N GLY A 512 16.42 -15.07 2.16
CA GLY A 512 15.66 -15.51 3.34
C GLY A 512 14.90 -14.40 4.05
N ASN A 513 14.97 -13.15 3.56
CA ASN A 513 14.13 -12.03 3.95
C ASN A 513 13.27 -11.61 2.74
N ALA A 514 13.49 -10.45 2.12
CA ALA A 514 12.76 -10.04 0.92
C ALA A 514 13.08 -10.94 -0.29
N ASN A 515 14.33 -11.37 -0.44
CA ASN A 515 14.75 -12.29 -1.51
C ASN A 515 14.43 -13.75 -1.15
N LEU A 516 13.19 -14.15 -1.39
CA LEU A 516 12.71 -15.53 -1.16
C LEU A 516 13.28 -16.51 -2.18
N SER A 517 13.64 -16.04 -3.39
CA SER A 517 14.24 -16.87 -4.44
C SER A 517 15.67 -17.30 -4.12
N ARG A 518 16.34 -16.64 -3.17
CA ARG A 518 17.76 -16.83 -2.85
C ARG A 518 18.68 -16.61 -4.05
N PHE A 519 18.24 -15.78 -4.99
CA PHE A 519 19.03 -15.34 -6.12
C PHE A 519 20.29 -14.60 -5.66
N LYS A 520 21.42 -14.89 -6.31
CA LYS A 520 22.72 -14.27 -6.00
C LYS A 520 23.40 -13.90 -7.31
N ASN A 521 23.75 -12.64 -7.45
CA ASN A 521 24.52 -12.14 -8.59
C ASN A 521 25.29 -10.90 -8.17
N ALA A 522 26.61 -10.95 -8.18
CA ALA A 522 27.46 -9.87 -7.67
C ALA A 522 27.31 -8.56 -8.46
N GLU A 523 27.08 -8.62 -9.78
CA GLU A 523 26.84 -7.42 -10.59
C GLU A 523 25.49 -6.78 -10.22
N TYR A 524 24.44 -7.61 -10.03
CA TYR A 524 23.14 -7.15 -9.56
C TYR A 524 23.24 -6.46 -8.21
N ASP A 525 23.90 -7.11 -7.25
CA ASP A 525 24.04 -6.62 -5.88
C ASP A 525 24.79 -5.28 -5.85
N ALA A 526 25.88 -5.15 -6.62
CA ALA A 526 26.62 -3.90 -6.73
C ALA A 526 25.80 -2.76 -7.37
N LEU A 527 24.99 -3.07 -8.41
CA LEU A 527 24.09 -2.10 -9.03
C LEU A 527 22.97 -1.67 -8.08
N TYR A 528 22.40 -2.60 -7.30
CA TYR A 528 21.37 -2.32 -6.32
C TYR A 528 21.88 -1.36 -5.24
N GLU A 529 23.03 -1.64 -4.65
CA GLU A 529 23.65 -0.76 -3.64
C GLU A 529 23.99 0.61 -4.21
N LYS A 530 24.55 0.64 -5.44
CA LYS A 530 24.86 1.90 -6.13
C LYS A 530 23.60 2.71 -6.40
N SER A 531 22.49 2.07 -6.82
CA SER A 531 21.24 2.76 -7.14
C SER A 531 20.69 3.52 -5.93
N ARG A 532 20.74 2.94 -4.73
CA ARG A 532 20.29 3.59 -3.49
C ARG A 532 21.10 4.84 -3.14
N ARG A 533 22.37 4.85 -3.49
CA ARG A 533 23.32 5.95 -3.24
C ARG A 533 23.36 6.99 -4.36
N THR A 534 22.59 6.83 -5.43
CA THR A 534 22.57 7.72 -6.59
C THR A 534 21.41 8.70 -6.54
N PRO A 535 21.66 10.02 -6.47
CA PRO A 535 20.61 11.05 -6.42
C PRO A 535 19.84 11.19 -7.74
N ASP A 536 20.54 11.04 -8.88
CA ASP A 536 19.95 11.21 -10.21
C ASP A 536 18.99 10.06 -10.54
N VAL A 537 17.71 10.40 -10.68
CA VAL A 537 16.62 9.44 -10.97
C VAL A 537 16.82 8.76 -12.32
N ALA A 538 17.30 9.47 -13.34
CA ALA A 538 17.51 8.89 -14.67
C ALA A 538 18.67 7.88 -14.65
N GLU A 539 19.73 8.17 -13.88
CA GLU A 539 20.83 7.21 -13.67
C GLU A 539 20.36 5.98 -12.89
N ARG A 540 19.55 6.14 -11.82
CA ARG A 540 18.93 5.01 -11.11
C ARG A 540 18.11 4.14 -12.06
N ASN A 541 17.29 4.75 -12.91
CA ASN A 541 16.46 4.02 -13.86
C ASN A 541 17.30 3.22 -14.88
N ARG A 542 18.46 3.73 -15.32
CA ARG A 542 19.39 2.96 -16.15
C ARG A 542 19.95 1.74 -15.41
N MET A 543 20.28 1.87 -14.13
CA MET A 543 20.71 0.73 -13.30
C MET A 543 19.59 -0.30 -13.15
N TYR A 544 18.36 0.11 -12.88
CA TYR A 544 17.20 -0.80 -12.80
C TYR A 544 16.94 -1.54 -14.12
N ALA A 545 17.12 -0.88 -15.26
CA ALA A 545 17.02 -1.54 -16.56
C ALA A 545 18.10 -2.62 -16.76
N THR A 546 19.35 -2.35 -16.34
CA THR A 546 20.44 -3.34 -16.36
C THR A 546 20.13 -4.51 -15.41
N MET A 547 19.71 -4.22 -14.19
CA MET A 547 19.31 -5.22 -13.20
C MET A 547 18.16 -6.10 -13.72
N THR A 548 17.16 -5.51 -14.39
CA THR A 548 16.06 -6.23 -15.05
C THR A 548 16.59 -7.19 -16.13
N SER A 549 17.59 -6.78 -16.89
CA SER A 549 18.22 -7.64 -17.89
C SER A 549 18.94 -8.84 -17.26
N ILE A 550 19.63 -8.65 -16.13
CA ILE A 550 20.27 -9.72 -15.36
C ILE A 550 19.22 -10.71 -14.83
N ILE A 551 18.13 -10.23 -14.23
CA ILE A 551 17.02 -11.06 -13.76
C ILE A 551 16.45 -11.88 -14.92
N SER A 552 16.17 -11.26 -16.06
CA SER A 552 15.63 -11.92 -17.24
C SER A 552 16.58 -12.99 -17.77
N ALA A 553 17.90 -12.71 -17.80
CA ALA A 553 18.91 -13.66 -18.25
C ALA A 553 18.99 -14.90 -17.37
N GLN A 554 18.85 -14.75 -16.05
CA GLN A 554 18.99 -15.86 -15.08
C GLN A 554 17.64 -16.53 -14.76
N THR A 555 16.54 -15.82 -14.99
CA THR A 555 15.16 -16.31 -14.78
C THR A 555 14.93 -16.91 -13.37
N PRO A 556 15.20 -16.18 -12.27
CA PRO A 556 14.93 -16.69 -10.91
C PRO A 556 13.44 -16.68 -10.57
N TRP A 557 12.61 -16.13 -11.44
CA TRP A 557 11.16 -15.98 -11.27
C TRP A 557 10.41 -16.07 -12.60
N CYS A 558 9.10 -16.33 -12.51
CA CYS A 558 8.13 -16.24 -13.60
C CYS A 558 7.18 -15.07 -13.29
N PRO A 559 7.32 -13.89 -13.89
CA PRO A 559 6.29 -12.87 -13.81
C PRO A 559 5.03 -13.37 -14.53
N THR A 560 3.87 -13.15 -13.93
CA THR A 560 2.59 -13.59 -14.54
C THR A 560 1.69 -12.40 -14.87
N THR A 561 1.30 -11.61 -13.88
CA THR A 561 0.33 -10.54 -14.10
C THR A 561 0.60 -9.29 -13.26
N TYR A 562 0.24 -8.12 -13.83
CA TYR A 562 -0.08 -6.91 -13.08
C TYR A 562 -1.59 -6.86 -12.90
N ARG A 563 -2.08 -6.77 -11.67
CA ARG A 563 -3.52 -6.67 -11.40
C ARG A 563 -4.04 -5.30 -11.81
N ILE A 564 -5.30 -5.25 -12.23
CA ILE A 564 -6.03 -4.01 -12.48
C ILE A 564 -6.98 -3.78 -11.31
N SER A 565 -6.86 -2.64 -10.68
CA SER A 565 -7.82 -2.12 -9.72
C SER A 565 -8.87 -1.32 -10.50
N SER A 566 -10.12 -1.76 -10.42
CA SER A 566 -11.27 -1.15 -11.08
C SER A 566 -12.21 -0.57 -10.04
N THR A 567 -12.52 0.72 -10.15
CA THR A 567 -13.40 1.41 -9.21
C THR A 567 -14.57 2.01 -9.94
N VAL A 568 -15.78 1.80 -9.43
CA VAL A 568 -16.98 2.51 -9.86
C VAL A 568 -17.39 3.53 -8.82
N SER A 569 -17.89 4.66 -9.28
CA SER A 569 -18.45 5.71 -8.43
C SER A 569 -19.78 6.22 -8.97
N GLN A 570 -20.64 6.64 -8.04
CA GLN A 570 -21.94 7.21 -8.37
C GLN A 570 -21.79 8.53 -9.14
N PRO A 571 -22.76 8.89 -10.01
CA PRO A 571 -22.68 10.07 -10.88
C PRO A 571 -22.64 11.40 -10.11
N TRP A 572 -23.08 11.44 -8.85
CA TRP A 572 -23.01 12.62 -7.99
C TRP A 572 -21.66 12.81 -7.29
N LEU A 573 -20.75 11.80 -7.31
CA LEU A 573 -19.42 11.92 -6.71
C LEU A 573 -18.50 12.72 -7.63
N ARG A 574 -17.96 13.82 -7.13
CA ARG A 574 -17.07 14.74 -7.85
C ARG A 574 -15.66 14.65 -7.27
N GLY A 575 -14.66 15.10 -8.02
CA GLY A 575 -13.27 15.17 -7.56
C GLY A 575 -12.49 13.85 -7.62
N TYR A 576 -13.14 12.72 -7.93
CA TYR A 576 -12.48 11.43 -7.96
C TYR A 576 -11.59 11.28 -9.20
N ARG A 577 -10.31 11.04 -8.95
CA ARG A 577 -9.33 10.59 -9.95
C ARG A 577 -8.53 9.43 -9.35
N LYS A 578 -8.68 8.24 -9.94
CA LYS A 578 -8.01 7.05 -9.40
C LYS A 578 -6.51 7.26 -9.32
N ASN A 579 -5.96 7.11 -8.13
CA ASN A 579 -4.54 7.20 -7.83
C ASN A 579 -4.20 6.04 -6.89
N GLN A 580 -3.25 5.21 -7.28
CA GLN A 580 -2.96 3.96 -6.57
C GLN A 580 -2.32 4.19 -5.20
N HIS A 581 -1.59 5.30 -5.01
CA HIS A 581 -1.06 5.68 -3.69
C HIS A 581 -2.16 6.16 -2.71
N TYR A 582 -3.35 6.50 -3.23
CA TYR A 582 -4.53 6.86 -2.43
C TYR A 582 -5.55 5.74 -2.39
N PHE A 583 -5.13 4.49 -2.48
CA PHE A 583 -6.03 3.33 -2.47
C PHE A 583 -7.22 3.54 -1.51
N LEU A 584 -8.44 3.57 -2.04
CA LEU A 584 -9.71 3.83 -1.34
C LEU A 584 -9.80 5.11 -0.48
N ALA A 585 -8.81 5.99 -0.43
CA ALA A 585 -8.72 7.03 0.59
C ALA A 585 -8.50 8.47 0.05
N ALA A 586 -8.85 8.75 -1.20
CA ALA A 586 -8.83 10.13 -1.73
C ALA A 586 -9.97 11.02 -1.19
N TRP A 587 -10.62 10.65 -0.10
CA TRP A 587 -11.90 11.20 0.38
C TRP A 587 -11.90 12.71 0.61
N HIS A 588 -10.82 13.28 1.08
CA HIS A 588 -10.72 14.72 1.30
C HIS A 588 -10.67 15.53 -0.01
N TYR A 589 -10.35 14.89 -1.14
CA TYR A 589 -10.43 15.50 -2.46
C TYR A 589 -11.81 15.37 -3.12
N LEU A 590 -12.74 14.62 -2.49
CA LEU A 590 -14.04 14.37 -3.06
C LEU A 590 -15.06 15.43 -2.67
N ASP A 591 -16.11 15.52 -3.49
CA ASP A 591 -17.29 16.34 -3.24
C ASP A 591 -18.55 15.58 -3.69
N ILE A 592 -19.69 15.88 -3.08
CA ILE A 592 -20.99 15.30 -3.40
C ILE A 592 -21.89 16.40 -3.99
N ASP A 593 -22.38 16.15 -5.20
CA ASP A 593 -23.44 16.94 -5.83
C ASP A 593 -24.79 16.49 -5.23
N LEU A 594 -25.26 17.21 -4.21
CA LEU A 594 -26.50 16.88 -3.50
C LEU A 594 -27.75 16.98 -4.39
N ALA A 595 -27.73 17.84 -5.43
CA ALA A 595 -28.85 17.95 -6.35
C ALA A 595 -28.96 16.71 -7.22
N ALA A 596 -27.84 16.26 -7.79
CA ALA A 596 -27.75 15.02 -8.56
C ALA A 596 -28.08 13.77 -7.70
N GLN A 597 -27.63 13.75 -6.46
CA GLN A 597 -27.93 12.65 -5.52
C GLN A 597 -29.44 12.56 -5.22
N LYS A 598 -30.10 13.68 -4.95
CA LYS A 598 -31.54 13.75 -4.66
C LYS A 598 -32.40 13.43 -5.90
N ALA A 599 -31.98 13.84 -7.08
CA ALA A 599 -32.69 13.55 -8.33
C ALA A 599 -32.83 12.06 -8.60
N ARG A 600 -31.89 11.26 -8.13
CA ARG A 600 -31.91 9.81 -8.28
C ARG A 600 -32.72 9.06 -7.20
N ALA A 601 -32.86 9.61 -6.02
CA ALA A 601 -33.65 9.00 -4.94
C ALA A 601 -35.18 9.04 -5.21
N ARG A 602 -35.58 9.71 -6.30
CA ARG A 602 -36.95 9.77 -6.84
C ARG A 602 -37.08 8.83 -8.03
#